data_7fc2122529e945ed29920b8dfa9da5e8
#
_entry.id   7fc2122529e945ed29920b8dfa9da5e8
#
_cell.length_a   1.000
_cell.length_b   1.000
_cell.length_c   1.000
_cell.angle_alpha   90.00
_cell.angle_beta   90.00
_cell.angle_gamma   90.00
#
_symmetry.space_group_name_H-M   'P 1'
#
loop_
_entity.id
_entity.type
_entity.pdbx_description
1 polymer ?
#
loop_
_entity_poly.entity_id
_entity_poly.type
_entity_poly.pdbx_seq_one_letter_code
_entity_poly.pdbx_strand_id
1 'polypeptide(L)'
;MRIFLYIIILILFGVPALALGEQPLETLQHGIDKGISVLQDSQYQDDSQKKEQVQKLWEVTREIFDFKEFSRRVLASHWKKFSSRQREEFVELIGELLGKTNLRKLQSRYNGEKVLYNDQKIISKSRALVEIKILWKNLAVPVQLRMKKNHGKWKVYDLSALGISVVGNYRAQLHQILQKKSPEELIEIFKEKIREKEKIIEIEEKV
;
A
#
# COMPACT_ATOMS: atom_id res chain seq x y z
N MET A 1 41.22 21.31 37.62
CA MET A 1 40.12 20.33 37.83
C MET A 1 38.74 20.88 37.49
N ARG A 2 38.43 22.17 37.64
CA ARG A 2 37.13 22.76 37.29
C ARG A 2 36.87 22.91 35.76
N ILE A 3 37.90 23.13 34.95
CA ILE A 3 37.78 23.30 33.50
C ILE A 3 37.45 21.96 32.77
N PHE A 4 37.95 20.84 33.30
CA PHE A 4 37.65 19.50 32.76
C PHE A 4 36.18 19.10 32.95
N LEU A 5 35.54 19.60 34.02
CA LEU A 5 34.11 19.32 34.28
C LEU A 5 33.19 20.05 33.31
N TYR A 6 33.56 21.27 32.88
CA TYR A 6 32.79 22.04 31.86
C TYR A 6 32.88 21.47 30.45
N ILE A 7 34.01 20.86 30.08
CA ILE A 7 34.18 20.20 28.78
C ILE A 7 33.35 18.92 28.71
N ILE A 8 33.21 18.15 29.79
CA ILE A 8 32.38 16.95 29.83
C ILE A 8 30.87 17.30 29.75
N ILE A 9 30.45 18.42 30.35
CA ILE A 9 29.05 18.88 30.27
C ILE A 9 28.70 19.39 28.85
N LEU A 10 29.65 20.01 28.14
CA LEU A 10 29.45 20.51 26.77
C LEU A 10 29.35 19.36 25.74
N ILE A 11 29.98 18.22 25.98
CA ILE A 11 29.90 17.03 25.12
C ILE A 11 28.56 16.30 25.29
N LEU A 12 27.93 16.40 26.47
CA LEU A 12 26.63 15.77 26.75
C LEU A 12 25.42 16.51 26.17
N PHE A 13 25.57 17.79 25.78
CA PHE A 13 24.49 18.60 25.19
C PHE A 13 24.60 18.83 23.67
N GLY A 14 25.61 18.28 23.04
CA GLY A 14 25.96 18.59 21.63
C GLY A 14 25.75 17.50 20.61
N VAL A 15 25.09 16.39 20.94
CA VAL A 15 24.65 15.45 19.90
C VAL A 15 23.24 15.88 19.48
N PRO A 16 23.06 16.52 18.30
CA PRO A 16 21.73 16.62 17.76
C PRO A 16 21.25 15.17 17.66
N ALA A 17 20.18 14.84 18.36
CA ALA A 17 19.40 13.66 18.03
C ALA A 17 19.02 13.87 16.58
N LEU A 18 19.83 13.32 15.65
CA LEU A 18 19.37 13.09 14.29
C LEU A 18 18.09 12.31 14.50
N ALA A 19 16.96 12.98 14.32
CA ALA A 19 15.69 12.33 14.20
C ALA A 19 15.87 11.39 13.00
N LEU A 20 16.32 10.17 13.28
CA LEU A 20 16.33 9.08 12.31
C LEU A 20 14.88 8.93 11.92
N GLY A 21 14.52 9.55 10.79
CA GLY A 21 13.18 9.46 10.26
C GLY A 21 12.87 7.97 10.13
N GLU A 22 11.64 7.61 10.46
CA GLU A 22 11.13 6.24 10.43
C GLU A 22 11.68 5.47 9.23
N GLN A 23 12.22 4.28 9.47
CA GLN A 23 12.83 3.44 8.42
C GLN A 23 11.72 2.81 7.56
N PRO A 24 11.98 2.49 6.28
CA PRO A 24 10.97 1.88 5.41
C PRO A 24 10.34 0.61 5.99
N LEU A 25 11.17 -0.27 6.56
CA LEU A 25 10.72 -1.51 7.18
C LEU A 25 9.83 -1.25 8.39
N GLU A 26 10.22 -0.33 9.27
CA GLU A 26 9.45 0.05 10.46
C GLU A 26 8.10 0.66 10.07
N THR A 27 8.08 1.60 9.09
CA THR A 27 6.86 2.19 8.55
C THR A 27 5.92 1.12 8.00
N LEU A 28 6.47 0.18 7.21
CA LEU A 28 5.69 -0.92 6.64
C LEU A 28 5.14 -1.83 7.74
N GLN A 29 5.98 -2.23 8.69
CA GLN A 29 5.61 -3.10 9.81
C GLN A 29 4.48 -2.48 10.61
N HIS A 30 4.63 -1.22 11.02
CA HIS A 30 3.59 -0.51 11.76
C HIS A 30 2.24 -0.49 11.01
N GLY A 31 2.27 -0.23 9.70
CA GLY A 31 1.05 -0.21 8.89
C GLY A 31 0.41 -1.59 8.73
N ILE A 32 1.20 -2.63 8.51
CA ILE A 32 0.69 -4.02 8.40
C ILE A 32 0.13 -4.49 9.74
N ASP A 33 0.85 -4.28 10.85
CA ASP A 33 0.44 -4.69 12.20
C ASP A 33 -0.86 -3.98 12.60
N LYS A 34 -1.01 -2.69 12.25
CA LYS A 34 -2.27 -1.94 12.41
C LYS A 34 -3.41 -2.58 11.60
N GLY A 35 -3.16 -2.99 10.35
CA GLY A 35 -4.14 -3.70 9.54
C GLY A 35 -4.53 -5.06 10.13
N ILE A 36 -3.55 -5.83 10.62
CA ILE A 36 -3.79 -7.11 11.28
C ILE A 36 -4.61 -6.91 12.56
N SER A 37 -4.32 -5.88 13.35
CA SER A 37 -5.10 -5.58 14.57
C SER A 37 -6.57 -5.29 14.25
N VAL A 38 -6.86 -4.58 13.15
CA VAL A 38 -8.24 -4.36 12.68
C VAL A 38 -8.90 -5.68 12.24
N LEU A 39 -8.17 -6.59 11.58
CA LEU A 39 -8.70 -7.89 11.17
C LEU A 39 -9.04 -8.80 12.36
N GLN A 40 -8.29 -8.67 13.45
CA GLN A 40 -8.44 -9.49 14.67
C GLN A 40 -9.36 -8.89 15.73
N ASP A 41 -9.84 -7.67 15.52
CA ASP A 41 -10.65 -6.96 16.49
C ASP A 41 -12.03 -7.62 16.62
N SER A 42 -12.34 -8.06 17.83
CA SER A 42 -13.57 -8.76 18.17
C SER A 42 -14.85 -7.95 17.92
N GLN A 43 -14.78 -6.62 17.90
CA GLN A 43 -15.94 -5.77 17.60
C GLN A 43 -16.50 -6.02 16.19
N TYR A 44 -15.69 -6.54 15.25
CA TYR A 44 -16.09 -6.80 13.87
C TYR A 44 -16.45 -8.27 13.59
N GLN A 45 -16.70 -9.08 14.61
CA GLN A 45 -17.13 -10.48 14.43
C GLN A 45 -18.56 -10.58 13.91
N ASP A 46 -19.41 -9.60 14.22
CA ASP A 46 -20.77 -9.51 13.70
C ASP A 46 -20.77 -9.07 12.24
N ASP A 47 -21.58 -9.72 11.41
CA ASP A 47 -21.70 -9.40 9.98
C ASP A 47 -22.16 -7.97 9.73
N SER A 48 -22.94 -7.37 10.64
CA SER A 48 -23.37 -5.98 10.57
C SER A 48 -22.20 -4.99 10.62
N GLN A 49 -21.05 -5.36 11.23
CA GLN A 49 -19.87 -4.54 11.41
C GLN A 49 -18.80 -4.74 10.32
N LYS A 50 -18.97 -5.72 9.45
CA LYS A 50 -17.97 -6.05 8.42
C LYS A 50 -17.70 -4.91 7.44
N LYS A 51 -18.72 -4.12 7.11
CA LYS A 51 -18.54 -2.93 6.25
C LYS A 51 -17.65 -1.88 6.92
N GLU A 52 -17.83 -1.67 8.21
CA GLU A 52 -16.99 -0.74 8.98
C GLU A 52 -15.56 -1.26 9.09
N GLN A 53 -15.35 -2.54 9.32
CA GLN A 53 -14.02 -3.15 9.34
C GLN A 53 -13.29 -2.94 8.00
N VAL A 54 -13.95 -3.16 6.86
CA VAL A 54 -13.38 -2.89 5.54
C VAL A 54 -13.02 -1.42 5.38
N GLN A 55 -13.86 -0.51 5.88
CA GLN A 55 -13.57 0.92 5.84
C GLN A 55 -12.33 1.28 6.68
N LYS A 56 -12.16 0.70 7.86
CA LYS A 56 -10.96 0.86 8.69
C LYS A 56 -9.70 0.30 8.02
N LEU A 57 -9.79 -0.89 7.43
CA LEU A 57 -8.70 -1.46 6.63
C LEU A 57 -8.32 -0.58 5.45
N TRP A 58 -9.32 0.04 4.82
CA TRP A 58 -9.09 0.97 3.70
C TRP A 58 -8.36 2.24 4.15
N GLU A 59 -8.73 2.81 5.30
CA GLU A 59 -8.03 3.95 5.90
C GLU A 59 -6.54 3.62 6.15
N VAL A 60 -6.26 2.47 6.79
CA VAL A 60 -4.89 1.98 7.02
C VAL A 60 -4.15 1.80 5.69
N THR A 61 -4.79 1.22 4.68
CA THR A 61 -4.18 1.01 3.36
C THR A 61 -3.79 2.33 2.69
N ARG A 62 -4.64 3.35 2.76
CA ARG A 62 -4.34 4.68 2.22
C ARG A 62 -3.21 5.41 2.97
N GLU A 63 -2.99 5.09 4.24
CA GLU A 63 -1.86 5.63 5.00
C GLU A 63 -0.52 5.10 4.46
N ILE A 64 -0.45 3.80 4.14
CA ILE A 64 0.80 3.12 3.78
C ILE A 64 1.04 2.99 2.28
N PHE A 65 0.00 3.13 1.44
CA PHE A 65 0.11 2.96 -0.02
C PHE A 65 -0.02 4.29 -0.77
N ASP A 66 0.85 4.52 -1.75
CA ASP A 66 0.82 5.70 -2.64
C ASP A 66 0.11 5.35 -3.95
N PHE A 67 -1.22 5.42 -3.94
CA PHE A 67 -2.04 5.17 -5.14
C PHE A 67 -1.73 6.14 -6.29
N LYS A 68 -1.31 7.38 -5.99
CA LYS A 68 -0.93 8.36 -7.02
C LYS A 68 0.37 7.94 -7.73
N GLU A 69 1.40 7.55 -6.98
CA GLU A 69 2.65 7.06 -7.56
C GLU A 69 2.42 5.73 -8.30
N PHE A 70 1.60 4.82 -7.77
CA PHE A 70 1.18 3.59 -8.45
C PHE A 70 0.52 3.91 -9.79
N SER A 71 -0.51 4.76 -9.80
CA SER A 71 -1.26 5.17 -11.01
C SER A 71 -0.34 5.78 -12.06
N ARG A 72 0.55 6.68 -11.65
CA ARG A 72 1.55 7.29 -12.54
C ARG A 72 2.45 6.25 -13.19
N ARG A 73 2.82 5.19 -12.45
CA ARG A 73 3.70 4.13 -12.95
C ARG A 73 2.99 3.15 -13.87
N VAL A 74 1.74 2.80 -13.59
CA VAL A 74 0.98 1.89 -14.46
C VAL A 74 0.57 2.57 -15.77
N LEU A 75 0.23 3.85 -15.77
CA LEU A 75 -0.04 4.62 -16.97
C LEU A 75 1.24 4.99 -17.76
N ALA A 76 2.39 5.06 -17.09
CA ALA A 76 3.70 5.36 -17.68
C ALA A 76 3.67 6.59 -18.63
N SER A 77 4.01 6.42 -19.92
CA SER A 77 3.98 7.49 -20.92
C SER A 77 2.57 8.06 -21.16
N HIS A 78 1.53 7.24 -20.99
CA HIS A 78 0.13 7.66 -21.15
C HIS A 78 -0.33 8.64 -20.06
N TRP A 79 0.33 8.69 -18.90
CA TRP A 79 0.01 9.63 -17.82
C TRP A 79 -0.11 11.08 -18.29
N LYS A 80 0.71 11.48 -19.26
CA LYS A 80 0.71 12.84 -19.81
C LYS A 80 -0.52 13.14 -20.67
N LYS A 81 -1.18 12.12 -21.21
CA LYS A 81 -2.39 12.26 -22.02
C LYS A 81 -3.65 12.50 -21.20
N PHE A 82 -3.60 12.21 -19.88
CA PHE A 82 -4.68 12.46 -18.96
C PHE A 82 -4.66 13.91 -18.48
N SER A 83 -5.80 14.58 -18.45
CA SER A 83 -5.98 15.87 -17.77
C SER A 83 -5.78 15.69 -16.26
N SER A 84 -5.62 16.79 -15.52
CA SER A 84 -5.49 16.75 -14.05
C SER A 84 -6.69 16.07 -13.39
N ARG A 85 -7.92 16.40 -13.82
CA ARG A 85 -9.15 15.77 -13.32
C ARG A 85 -9.20 14.28 -13.60
N GLN A 86 -8.85 13.85 -14.82
CA GLN A 86 -8.81 12.43 -15.18
C GLN A 86 -7.75 11.65 -14.40
N ARG A 87 -6.61 12.27 -14.08
CA ARG A 87 -5.58 11.64 -13.22
C ARG A 87 -6.10 11.42 -11.81
N GLU A 88 -6.77 12.39 -11.22
CA GLU A 88 -7.37 12.28 -9.89
C GLU A 88 -8.45 11.20 -9.88
N GLU A 89 -9.36 11.22 -10.82
CA GLU A 89 -10.40 10.23 -10.98
C GLU A 89 -9.82 8.81 -11.16
N PHE A 90 -8.82 8.64 -12.02
CA PHE A 90 -8.14 7.35 -12.22
C PHE A 90 -7.47 6.85 -10.94
N VAL A 91 -6.84 7.74 -10.14
CA VAL A 91 -6.22 7.38 -8.86
C VAL A 91 -7.26 6.84 -7.88
N GLU A 92 -8.42 7.47 -7.78
CA GLU A 92 -9.51 6.99 -6.91
C GLU A 92 -10.08 5.65 -7.40
N LEU A 93 -10.37 5.51 -8.70
CA LEU A 93 -10.91 4.28 -9.27
C LEU A 93 -9.95 3.09 -9.10
N ILE A 94 -8.65 3.29 -9.33
CA ILE A 94 -7.67 2.21 -9.16
C ILE A 94 -7.48 1.86 -7.69
N GLY A 95 -7.55 2.86 -6.80
CA GLY A 95 -7.55 2.64 -5.36
C GLY A 95 -8.75 1.80 -4.92
N GLU A 96 -9.93 2.10 -5.41
CA GLU A 96 -11.14 1.34 -5.12
C GLU A 96 -11.07 -0.08 -5.67
N LEU A 97 -10.70 -0.22 -6.93
CA LEU A 97 -10.63 -1.53 -7.62
C LEU A 97 -9.57 -2.46 -7.01
N LEU A 98 -8.38 -1.95 -6.68
CA LEU A 98 -7.26 -2.74 -6.17
C LEU A 98 -7.21 -2.78 -4.65
N GLY A 99 -7.63 -1.70 -3.99
CA GLY A 99 -7.64 -1.58 -2.53
C GLY A 99 -8.92 -2.16 -1.96
N LYS A 100 -9.98 -1.39 -1.96
CA LYS A 100 -11.21 -1.70 -1.23
C LYS A 100 -11.84 -3.06 -1.59
N THR A 101 -11.87 -3.41 -2.89
CA THR A 101 -12.42 -4.71 -3.32
C THR A 101 -11.58 -5.90 -2.83
N ASN A 102 -10.25 -5.77 -2.80
CA ASN A 102 -9.39 -6.84 -2.31
C ASN A 102 -9.38 -6.92 -0.77
N LEU A 103 -9.62 -5.82 -0.06
CA LEU A 103 -9.74 -5.83 1.40
C LEU A 103 -10.96 -6.63 1.87
N ARG A 104 -12.10 -6.58 1.16
CA ARG A 104 -13.25 -7.46 1.45
C ARG A 104 -12.87 -8.93 1.34
N LYS A 105 -12.13 -9.31 0.27
CA LYS A 105 -11.64 -10.69 0.10
C LYS A 105 -10.60 -11.08 1.16
N LEU A 106 -9.75 -10.15 1.56
CA LEU A 106 -8.80 -10.36 2.65
C LEU A 106 -9.56 -10.62 3.95
N GLN A 107 -10.50 -9.76 4.30
CA GLN A 107 -11.33 -9.89 5.50
C GLN A 107 -12.02 -11.26 5.57
N SER A 108 -12.69 -11.69 4.50
CA SER A 108 -13.44 -12.96 4.48
C SER A 108 -12.55 -14.20 4.51
N ARG A 109 -11.26 -14.08 4.18
CA ARG A 109 -10.33 -15.22 4.05
C ARG A 109 -9.20 -15.22 5.07
N TYR A 110 -9.08 -14.14 5.84
CA TYR A 110 -8.04 -14.03 6.85
C TYR A 110 -8.22 -15.09 7.93
N ASN A 111 -7.18 -15.86 8.19
CA ASN A 111 -7.17 -16.96 9.15
C ASN A 111 -5.93 -16.91 10.07
N GLY A 112 -5.50 -15.70 10.42
CA GLY A 112 -4.36 -15.52 11.32
C GLY A 112 -2.99 -15.69 10.65
N GLU A 113 -2.91 -15.42 9.34
CA GLU A 113 -1.64 -15.44 8.61
C GLU A 113 -0.61 -14.51 9.28
N LYS A 114 0.61 -15.02 9.41
CA LYS A 114 1.72 -14.26 10.02
C LYS A 114 2.59 -13.61 8.95
N VAL A 115 3.08 -12.41 9.25
CA VAL A 115 4.05 -11.70 8.40
C VAL A 115 5.41 -11.73 9.09
N LEU A 116 6.43 -12.18 8.37
CA LEU A 116 7.82 -12.10 8.77
C LEU A 116 8.47 -10.92 8.05
N TYR A 117 8.99 -9.99 8.81
CA TYR A 117 9.72 -8.82 8.31
C TYR A 117 11.19 -9.20 8.19
N ASN A 118 11.70 -9.27 6.94
CA ASN A 118 13.02 -9.85 6.69
C ASN A 118 14.12 -8.80 6.62
N ASP A 119 14.03 -7.89 5.63
CA ASP A 119 15.11 -6.98 5.32
C ASP A 119 14.63 -5.74 4.56
N GLN A 120 15.46 -4.72 4.53
CA GLN A 120 15.28 -3.53 3.70
C GLN A 120 16.57 -3.14 3.01
N LYS A 121 16.45 -2.69 1.76
CA LYS A 121 17.55 -2.11 1.00
C LYS A 121 17.22 -0.67 0.63
N ILE A 122 17.99 0.27 1.17
CA ILE A 122 17.89 1.68 0.77
C ILE A 122 18.55 1.83 -0.61
N ILE A 123 17.76 2.21 -1.61
CA ILE A 123 18.23 2.40 -3.00
C ILE A 123 18.68 3.84 -3.20
N SER A 124 18.00 4.80 -2.57
CA SER A 124 18.35 6.23 -2.58
C SER A 124 17.71 6.94 -1.38
N LYS A 125 17.98 8.24 -1.21
CA LYS A 125 17.34 9.07 -0.15
C LYS A 125 15.82 8.99 -0.11
N SER A 126 15.18 8.59 -1.22
CA SER A 126 13.72 8.56 -1.36
C SER A 126 13.17 7.24 -1.92
N ARG A 127 13.98 6.19 -2.03
CA ARG A 127 13.56 4.88 -2.56
C ARG A 127 14.15 3.76 -1.74
N ALA A 128 13.31 2.77 -1.44
CA ALA A 128 13.71 1.55 -0.74
C ALA A 128 12.98 0.33 -1.32
N LEU A 129 13.57 -0.81 -1.10
CA LEU A 129 12.98 -2.13 -1.27
C LEU A 129 12.87 -2.77 0.10
N VAL A 130 11.69 -3.28 0.44
CA VAL A 130 11.46 -4.01 1.69
C VAL A 130 11.04 -5.43 1.33
N GLU A 131 11.58 -6.40 2.04
CA GLU A 131 11.30 -7.81 1.85
C GLU A 131 10.60 -8.39 3.07
N ILE A 132 9.46 -9.03 2.82
CA ILE A 132 8.68 -9.74 3.84
C ILE A 132 8.34 -11.15 3.36
N LYS A 133 7.91 -12.02 4.27
CA LYS A 133 7.29 -13.30 3.93
C LYS A 133 5.94 -13.40 4.60
N ILE A 134 4.93 -13.79 3.84
CA ILE A 134 3.60 -14.10 4.36
C ILE A 134 3.54 -15.60 4.59
N LEU A 135 3.30 -16.02 5.83
CA LEU A 135 3.11 -17.41 6.18
C LEU A 135 1.65 -17.78 5.94
N TRP A 136 1.39 -18.50 4.85
CA TRP A 136 0.06 -18.95 4.48
C TRP A 136 0.03 -20.48 4.45
N LYS A 137 -0.74 -21.09 5.36
CA LYS A 137 -0.71 -22.53 5.58
C LYS A 137 0.73 -22.98 5.88
N ASN A 138 1.28 -23.92 5.06
CA ASN A 138 2.65 -24.43 5.20
C ASN A 138 3.64 -23.75 4.23
N LEU A 139 3.24 -22.64 3.59
CA LEU A 139 4.04 -21.91 2.61
C LEU A 139 4.52 -20.59 3.16
N ALA A 140 5.78 -20.25 2.92
CA ALA A 140 6.32 -18.92 3.15
C ALA A 140 6.42 -18.19 1.80
N VAL A 141 5.43 -17.33 1.51
CA VAL A 141 5.35 -16.59 0.25
C VAL A 141 6.22 -15.33 0.35
N PRO A 142 7.31 -15.22 -0.43
CA PRO A 142 8.12 -14.02 -0.45
C PRO A 142 7.40 -12.89 -1.18
N VAL A 143 7.41 -11.70 -0.55
CA VAL A 143 6.84 -10.48 -1.10
C VAL A 143 7.88 -9.37 -0.99
N GLN A 144 8.13 -8.69 -2.10
CA GLN A 144 8.96 -7.49 -2.15
C GLN A 144 8.07 -6.25 -2.34
N LEU A 145 8.30 -5.23 -1.53
CA LEU A 145 7.56 -3.97 -1.59
C LEU A 145 8.51 -2.83 -1.97
N ARG A 146 8.18 -2.12 -3.04
CA ARG A 146 8.89 -0.90 -3.42
C ARG A 146 8.27 0.29 -2.74
N MET A 147 9.09 1.02 -2.00
CA MET A 147 8.66 2.18 -1.25
C MET A 147 9.31 3.46 -1.76
N LYS A 148 8.58 4.55 -1.63
CA LYS A 148 9.05 5.90 -1.94
C LYS A 148 8.77 6.82 -0.76
N LYS A 149 9.75 7.66 -0.44
CA LYS A 149 9.60 8.72 0.58
C LYS A 149 8.93 9.93 -0.07
N ASN A 150 7.79 10.33 0.47
CA ASN A 150 7.02 11.49 0.02
C ASN A 150 6.64 12.34 1.24
N HIS A 151 6.99 13.63 1.22
CA HIS A 151 6.78 14.54 2.36
C HIS A 151 7.26 13.95 3.70
N GLY A 152 8.45 13.35 3.70
CA GLY A 152 9.05 12.76 4.90
C GLY A 152 8.55 11.36 5.27
N LYS A 153 7.46 10.86 4.69
CA LYS A 153 6.85 9.56 4.99
C LYS A 153 7.13 8.51 3.91
N TRP A 154 7.46 7.30 4.30
CA TRP A 154 7.60 6.18 3.38
C TRP A 154 6.22 5.62 3.02
N LYS A 155 6.01 5.37 1.72
CA LYS A 155 4.79 4.75 1.20
C LYS A 155 5.13 3.70 0.16
N VAL A 156 4.40 2.60 0.19
CA VAL A 156 4.46 1.54 -0.82
C VAL A 156 3.83 2.05 -2.11
N TYR A 157 4.47 1.80 -3.25
CA TYR A 157 3.88 2.08 -4.56
C TYR A 157 3.87 0.88 -5.50
N ASP A 158 4.52 -0.22 -5.15
CA ASP A 158 4.50 -1.46 -5.90
C ASP A 158 4.78 -2.63 -4.97
N LEU A 159 4.18 -3.75 -5.26
CA LEU A 159 4.49 -5.01 -4.61
C LEU A 159 4.73 -6.09 -5.67
N SER A 160 5.60 -7.03 -5.34
CA SER A 160 5.88 -8.21 -6.18
C SER A 160 5.77 -9.46 -5.33
N ALA A 161 5.01 -10.42 -5.80
CA ALA A 161 4.98 -11.75 -5.22
C ALA A 161 5.47 -12.76 -6.28
N LEU A 162 6.34 -13.69 -5.88
CA LEU A 162 6.93 -14.69 -6.78
C LEU A 162 7.56 -14.05 -8.04
N GLY A 163 8.16 -12.87 -7.90
CA GLY A 163 8.82 -12.15 -8.99
C GLY A 163 7.89 -11.35 -9.91
N ILE A 164 6.57 -11.40 -9.72
CA ILE A 164 5.59 -10.69 -10.54
C ILE A 164 5.21 -9.37 -9.88
N SER A 165 5.61 -8.25 -10.49
CA SER A 165 5.24 -6.88 -10.05
C SER A 165 3.82 -6.54 -10.45
N VAL A 166 3.03 -6.02 -9.50
CA VAL A 166 1.66 -5.55 -9.76
C VAL A 166 1.67 -4.36 -10.71
N VAL A 167 2.57 -3.38 -10.50
CA VAL A 167 2.75 -2.25 -11.43
C VAL A 167 3.10 -2.74 -12.82
N GLY A 168 4.03 -3.71 -12.94
CA GLY A 168 4.43 -4.26 -14.23
C GLY A 168 3.27 -4.90 -14.98
N ASN A 169 2.49 -5.72 -14.28
CA ASN A 169 1.33 -6.42 -14.83
C ASN A 169 0.24 -5.43 -15.30
N TYR A 170 -0.16 -4.49 -14.44
CA TYR A 170 -1.16 -3.48 -14.81
C TYR A 170 -0.67 -2.56 -15.93
N ARG A 171 0.62 -2.18 -15.93
CA ARG A 171 1.18 -1.36 -17.01
C ARG A 171 1.04 -2.04 -18.37
N ALA A 172 1.34 -3.32 -18.47
CA ALA A 172 1.22 -4.06 -19.73
C ALA A 172 -0.24 -4.09 -20.22
N GLN A 173 -1.19 -4.39 -19.33
CA GLN A 173 -2.61 -4.41 -19.66
C GLN A 173 -3.13 -3.03 -20.09
N LEU A 174 -2.82 -1.99 -19.31
CA LEU A 174 -3.30 -0.63 -19.60
C LEU A 174 -2.68 -0.05 -20.87
N HIS A 175 -1.41 -0.40 -21.14
CA HIS A 175 -0.77 -0.02 -22.40
C HIS A 175 -1.54 -0.56 -23.59
N GLN A 176 -1.92 -1.84 -23.60
CA GLN A 176 -2.71 -2.45 -24.68
C GLN A 176 -4.07 -1.77 -24.87
N ILE A 177 -4.75 -1.44 -23.78
CA ILE A 177 -6.04 -0.74 -23.82
C ILE A 177 -5.86 0.67 -24.40
N LEU A 178 -4.89 1.44 -23.89
CA LEU A 178 -4.66 2.84 -24.27
C LEU A 178 -3.99 3.02 -25.65
N GLN A 179 -3.60 1.94 -26.33
CA GLN A 179 -3.28 1.98 -27.75
C GLN A 179 -4.52 2.14 -28.63
N LYS A 180 -5.71 1.72 -28.15
CA LYS A 180 -6.95 1.67 -28.90
C LYS A 180 -8.07 2.56 -28.34
N LYS A 181 -7.92 3.00 -27.08
CA LYS A 181 -8.92 3.72 -26.33
C LYS A 181 -8.39 5.01 -25.73
N SER A 182 -9.27 5.98 -25.54
CA SER A 182 -8.97 7.25 -24.89
C SER A 182 -8.86 7.12 -23.35
N PRO A 183 -8.31 8.13 -22.66
CA PRO A 183 -8.37 8.22 -21.21
C PRO A 183 -9.79 8.11 -20.63
N GLU A 184 -10.77 8.76 -21.27
CA GLU A 184 -12.19 8.73 -20.89
C GLU A 184 -12.75 7.33 -20.93
N GLU A 185 -12.52 6.62 -22.04
CA GLU A 185 -12.99 5.24 -22.23
C GLU A 185 -12.35 4.30 -21.20
N LEU A 186 -11.06 4.51 -20.83
CA LEU A 186 -10.42 3.74 -19.78
C LEU A 186 -11.09 3.97 -18.41
N ILE A 187 -11.39 5.22 -18.08
CA ILE A 187 -12.11 5.59 -16.86
C ILE A 187 -13.45 4.88 -16.79
N GLU A 188 -14.24 4.89 -17.87
CA GLU A 188 -15.53 4.21 -17.91
C GLU A 188 -15.40 2.68 -17.75
N ILE A 189 -14.38 2.06 -18.36
CA ILE A 189 -14.07 0.63 -18.17
C ILE A 189 -13.81 0.33 -16.68
N PHE A 190 -13.10 1.20 -15.97
CA PHE A 190 -12.82 1.00 -14.54
C PHE A 190 -14.08 1.15 -13.69
N LYS A 191 -14.92 2.14 -13.98
CA LYS A 191 -16.23 2.32 -13.32
C LYS A 191 -17.13 1.09 -13.50
N GLU A 192 -17.20 0.56 -14.72
CA GLU A 192 -17.96 -0.65 -15.01
C GLU A 192 -17.45 -1.86 -14.21
N LYS A 193 -16.14 -2.09 -14.24
CA LYS A 193 -15.51 -3.18 -13.45
C LYS A 193 -15.76 -3.06 -11.94
N ILE A 194 -15.81 -1.86 -11.40
CA ILE A 194 -16.14 -1.63 -9.99
C ILE A 194 -17.60 -2.02 -9.75
N ARG A 195 -18.53 -1.53 -10.56
CA ARG A 195 -19.98 -1.87 -10.49
C ARG A 195 -20.24 -3.38 -10.58
N GLU A 196 -19.57 -4.06 -11.51
CA GLU A 196 -19.68 -5.51 -11.66
C GLU A 196 -19.21 -6.25 -10.40
N LYS A 197 -18.06 -5.83 -9.84
CA LYS A 197 -17.52 -6.44 -8.62
C LYS A 197 -18.39 -6.19 -7.41
N GLU A 198 -18.98 -5.01 -7.28
CA GLU A 198 -19.90 -4.69 -6.20
C GLU A 198 -21.16 -5.57 -6.26
N LYS A 199 -21.75 -5.76 -7.44
CA LYS A 199 -22.89 -6.68 -7.64
C LYS A 199 -22.55 -8.12 -7.23
N ILE A 200 -21.37 -8.61 -7.61
CA ILE A 200 -20.94 -9.97 -7.23
C ILE A 200 -20.84 -10.11 -5.71
N ILE A 201 -20.24 -9.12 -5.05
CA ILE A 201 -20.08 -9.11 -3.59
C ILE A 201 -21.46 -9.07 -2.90
N GLU A 202 -22.39 -8.25 -3.38
CA GLU A 202 -23.74 -8.18 -2.82
C GLU A 202 -24.52 -9.50 -2.98
N ILE A 203 -24.23 -10.28 -4.02
CA ILE A 203 -24.83 -11.61 -4.21
C ILE A 203 -24.20 -12.61 -3.24
N GLU A 204 -22.86 -12.58 -3.09
CA GLU A 204 -22.14 -13.45 -2.17
C GLU A 204 -22.49 -13.19 -0.69
N GLU A 205 -22.83 -11.94 -0.32
CA GLU A 205 -23.26 -11.57 1.05
C GLU A 205 -24.74 -12.00 1.37
N LYS A 206 -25.53 -12.38 0.37
CA LYS A 206 -26.94 -12.79 0.54
C LYS A 206 -27.15 -14.31 0.57
N VAL A 207 -26.12 -15.10 0.32
CA VAL A 207 -26.14 -16.56 0.27
C VAL A 207 -25.50 -17.15 1.51
#